data_3d0dfe4f8b407bfa863818e1f1ca45ee
#
_entry.id   3d0dfe4f8b407bfa863818e1f1ca45ee
#
_cell.length_a   1.000
_cell.length_b   1.000
_cell.length_c   1.000
_cell.angle_alpha   90.00
_cell.angle_beta   90.00
_cell.angle_gamma   90.00
#
_symmetry.space_group_name_H-M   'P 1'
#
loop_
_entity.id
_entity.type
_entity.pdbx_description
1 polymer ?
#
loop_
_entity_poly.entity_id
_entity_poly.type
_entity_poly.pdbx_seq_one_letter_code
_entity_poly.pdbx_strand_id
1 'polypeptide(L)'
;MNIRRGDIYYADLSPVVGSEQGGLRPVLIIQNDIGNKYSPTVIAAAITSRMSKARLPTHIDIYADRVGLAKDSVILLEQIRTLDKRRLKEKMGHLDDAMMDHVNTAIAISFGLGSPEQDARARAAIHRAQQEYTVSHTAPFPPAAAVASAANENTPHTFGTAAVSKQQGAVASSAASPVETKGIL
;
A
#
# COMPACT_ATOMS: atom_id res chain seq x y z
N MET A 1 -8.06 -13.82 18.56
CA MET A 1 -7.06 -13.73 17.46
C MET A 1 -5.69 -13.95 18.08
N ASN A 2 -4.92 -14.93 17.63
CA ASN A 2 -3.56 -15.16 18.12
C ASN A 2 -2.59 -14.41 17.19
N ILE A 3 -2.20 -13.21 17.59
CA ILE A 3 -1.33 -12.32 16.83
C ILE A 3 0.09 -12.47 17.34
N ARG A 4 1.05 -12.69 16.45
CA ARG A 4 2.47 -12.82 16.78
C ARG A 4 3.30 -11.76 16.05
N ARG A 5 4.43 -11.40 16.62
CA ARG A 5 5.45 -10.61 15.93
C ARG A 5 5.89 -11.33 14.67
N GLY A 6 6.00 -10.63 13.54
CA GLY A 6 6.31 -11.21 12.23
C GLY A 6 5.09 -11.62 11.41
N ASP A 7 3.89 -11.63 11.99
CA ASP A 7 2.67 -11.88 11.23
C ASP A 7 2.36 -10.74 10.28
N ILE A 8 1.85 -11.10 9.10
CA ILE A 8 1.34 -10.16 8.09
C ILE A 8 -0.18 -10.27 8.06
N TYR A 9 -0.85 -9.14 8.23
CA TYR A 9 -2.30 -9.00 8.16
C TYR A 9 -2.70 -7.94 7.13
N TYR A 10 -3.85 -8.09 6.49
CA TYR A 10 -4.53 -6.93 5.93
C TYR A 10 -5.08 -6.07 7.07
N ALA A 11 -4.93 -4.75 6.94
CA ALA A 11 -5.46 -3.78 7.90
C ALA A 11 -6.01 -2.55 7.17
N ASP A 12 -7.06 -1.95 7.73
CA ASP A 12 -7.54 -0.65 7.29
C ASP A 12 -6.75 0.45 8.00
N LEU A 13 -5.96 1.18 7.24
CA LEU A 13 -5.12 2.27 7.73
C LEU A 13 -5.80 3.65 7.65
N SER A 14 -7.01 3.74 7.11
CA SER A 14 -7.75 5.00 7.01
C SER A 14 -8.29 5.47 8.37
N PRO A 15 -8.41 6.80 8.61
CA PRO A 15 -7.99 7.90 7.77
C PRO A 15 -6.48 8.16 7.84
N VAL A 16 -5.94 8.84 6.82
CA VAL A 16 -4.52 9.23 6.72
C VAL A 16 -4.39 10.66 6.21
N VAL A 17 -3.22 11.26 6.41
CA VAL A 17 -2.90 12.62 5.95
C VAL A 17 -1.66 12.58 5.05
N GLY A 18 -1.71 13.29 3.92
CA GLY A 18 -0.57 13.50 3.04
C GLY A 18 0.08 12.21 2.52
N SER A 19 1.34 12.01 2.85
CA SER A 19 2.15 10.88 2.36
C SER A 19 2.05 9.60 3.21
N GLU A 20 1.21 9.59 4.24
CA GLU A 20 0.97 8.39 5.03
C GLU A 20 0.40 7.25 4.18
N GLN A 21 0.80 6.03 4.49
CA GLN A 21 0.22 4.85 3.84
C GLN A 21 -1.19 4.59 4.34
N GLY A 22 -2.19 4.66 3.45
CA GLY A 22 -3.62 4.58 3.78
C GLY A 22 -4.36 3.46 3.06
N GLY A 23 -5.65 3.31 3.39
CA GLY A 23 -6.56 2.32 2.82
C GLY A 23 -6.33 0.91 3.35
N LEU A 24 -7.03 -0.05 2.75
CA LEU A 24 -6.87 -1.47 3.06
C LEU A 24 -5.58 -2.00 2.41
N ARG A 25 -4.63 -2.44 3.24
CA ARG A 25 -3.33 -2.93 2.77
C ARG A 25 -2.68 -3.90 3.76
N PRO A 26 -1.69 -4.69 3.32
CA PRO A 26 -0.94 -5.53 4.21
C PRO A 26 -0.07 -4.68 5.15
N VAL A 27 0.08 -5.17 6.39
CA VAL A 27 0.94 -4.62 7.44
C VAL A 27 1.71 -5.75 8.11
N LEU A 28 2.94 -5.47 8.52
CA LEU A 28 3.74 -6.38 9.33
C LEU A 28 3.57 -6.03 10.81
N ILE A 29 3.25 -7.01 11.64
CA ILE A 29 3.22 -6.86 13.11
C ILE A 29 4.65 -6.85 13.64
N ILE A 30 5.05 -5.73 14.23
CA ILE A 30 6.40 -5.54 14.81
C ILE A 30 6.41 -5.46 16.34
N GLN A 31 5.24 -5.34 16.98
CA GLN A 31 5.10 -5.38 18.42
C GLN A 31 5.49 -6.75 18.97
N ASN A 32 6.11 -6.81 20.17
CA ASN A 32 6.46 -8.06 20.83
C ASN A 32 5.21 -8.87 21.23
N ASP A 33 5.38 -10.17 21.46
CA ASP A 33 4.26 -11.08 21.69
C ASP A 33 3.55 -10.88 23.04
N ILE A 34 4.25 -10.32 24.04
CA ILE A 34 3.64 -9.95 25.31
C ILE A 34 2.64 -8.81 25.07
N GLY A 35 3.07 -7.76 24.36
CA GLY A 35 2.19 -6.67 23.94
C GLY A 35 1.06 -7.16 23.05
N ASN A 36 1.35 -8.04 22.08
CA ASN A 36 0.35 -8.63 21.19
C ASN A 36 -0.72 -9.42 21.97
N LYS A 37 -0.35 -10.06 23.08
CA LYS A 37 -1.29 -10.82 23.89
C LYS A 37 -2.19 -9.93 24.74
N TYR A 38 -1.64 -8.92 25.40
CA TYR A 38 -2.34 -8.20 26.47
C TYR A 38 -2.86 -6.81 26.07
N SER A 39 -2.29 -6.16 25.05
CA SER A 39 -2.77 -4.86 24.56
C SER A 39 -3.99 -4.99 23.65
N PRO A 40 -4.94 -4.03 23.66
CA PRO A 40 -5.99 -3.94 22.64
C PRO A 40 -5.45 -3.47 21.27
N THR A 41 -4.20 -2.98 21.23
CA THR A 41 -3.54 -2.45 20.02
C THR A 41 -2.33 -3.28 19.66
N VAL A 42 -1.86 -3.10 18.42
CA VAL A 42 -0.60 -3.61 17.90
C VAL A 42 0.24 -2.47 17.32
N ILE A 43 1.55 -2.64 17.27
CA ILE A 43 2.45 -1.78 16.50
C ILE A 43 2.75 -2.51 15.19
N ALA A 44 2.52 -1.83 14.07
CA ALA A 44 2.68 -2.41 12.75
C ALA A 44 3.38 -1.45 11.79
N ALA A 45 4.11 -2.02 10.81
CA ALA A 45 4.71 -1.32 9.69
C ALA A 45 3.89 -1.54 8.42
N ALA A 46 3.68 -0.49 7.63
CA ALA A 46 2.93 -0.58 6.39
C ALA A 46 3.73 -1.35 5.32
N ILE A 47 3.01 -2.10 4.47
CA ILE A 47 3.56 -2.80 3.31
C ILE A 47 2.95 -2.22 2.04
N THR A 48 3.76 -2.05 1.00
CA THR A 48 3.32 -1.52 -0.30
C THR A 48 3.92 -2.30 -1.46
N SER A 49 3.12 -2.54 -2.50
CA SER A 49 3.60 -3.08 -3.78
C SER A 49 4.12 -2.01 -4.75
N ARG A 50 4.07 -0.73 -4.37
CA ARG A 50 4.61 0.36 -5.19
C ARG A 50 6.11 0.46 -5.00
N MET A 51 6.86 -0.11 -5.93
CA MET A 51 8.33 -0.23 -5.91
C MET A 51 9.07 0.98 -6.54
N SER A 52 8.37 2.08 -6.85
CA SER A 52 8.85 3.13 -7.77
C SER A 52 9.75 4.22 -7.16
N LYS A 53 10.22 4.08 -5.93
CA LYS A 53 11.04 5.11 -5.28
C LYS A 53 12.40 4.57 -4.85
N ALA A 54 13.39 5.48 -4.76
CA ALA A 54 14.69 5.19 -4.19
C ALA A 54 14.53 4.43 -2.88
N ARG A 55 15.25 3.32 -2.74
CA ARG A 55 15.16 2.46 -1.56
C ARG A 55 15.86 3.13 -0.39
N LEU A 56 15.14 3.23 0.72
CA LEU A 56 15.70 3.64 1.99
C LEU A 56 16.28 2.43 2.73
N PRO A 57 17.23 2.59 3.63
CA PRO A 57 17.74 1.50 4.49
C PRO A 57 16.67 0.98 5.46
N THR A 58 15.54 1.68 5.59
CA THR A 58 14.34 1.27 6.33
C THR A 58 13.35 0.46 5.49
N HIS A 59 13.68 0.18 4.21
CA HIS A 59 12.86 -0.60 3.30
C HIS A 59 13.35 -2.05 3.25
N ILE A 60 12.45 -3.01 3.46
CA ILE A 60 12.73 -4.44 3.38
C ILE A 60 11.88 -5.07 2.28
N ASP A 61 12.54 -5.64 1.28
CA ASP A 61 11.85 -6.35 0.20
C ASP A 61 11.30 -7.69 0.68
N ILE A 62 10.08 -7.99 0.27
CA ILE A 62 9.44 -9.29 0.49
C ILE A 62 8.85 -9.83 -0.81
N TYR A 63 9.07 -11.12 -1.04
CA TYR A 63 8.56 -11.82 -2.21
C TYR A 63 7.18 -12.41 -1.92
N ALA A 64 6.26 -12.21 -2.87
CA ALA A 64 4.85 -12.56 -2.73
C ALA A 64 4.62 -14.03 -2.38
N ASP A 65 5.33 -14.93 -3.07
CA ASP A 65 5.25 -16.38 -2.93
C ASP A 65 5.64 -16.90 -1.53
N ARG A 66 6.52 -16.17 -0.82
CA ARG A 66 6.98 -16.55 0.51
C ARG A 66 6.04 -16.16 1.64
N VAL A 67 5.20 -15.16 1.41
CA VAL A 67 4.40 -14.54 2.48
C VAL A 67 2.90 -14.47 2.14
N GLY A 68 2.46 -15.14 1.08
CA GLY A 68 1.05 -15.20 0.69
C GLY A 68 0.46 -13.89 0.18
N LEU A 69 1.29 -12.95 -0.27
CA LEU A 69 0.84 -11.72 -0.90
C LEU A 69 0.61 -11.90 -2.40
N ALA A 70 -0.25 -11.06 -2.99
CA ALA A 70 -0.53 -11.11 -4.42
C ALA A 70 0.60 -10.57 -5.30
N LYS A 71 1.51 -9.76 -4.74
CA LYS A 71 2.61 -9.10 -5.46
C LYS A 71 3.81 -8.93 -4.54
N ASP A 72 5.00 -8.94 -5.13
CA ASP A 72 6.21 -8.51 -4.45
C ASP A 72 6.03 -7.12 -3.90
N SER A 73 6.51 -6.91 -2.69
CA SER A 73 6.19 -5.74 -1.89
C SER A 73 7.39 -5.30 -1.05
N VAL A 74 7.25 -4.14 -0.43
CA VAL A 74 8.26 -3.54 0.44
C VAL A 74 7.61 -3.21 1.78
N ILE A 75 8.26 -3.60 2.87
CA ILE A 75 7.92 -3.17 4.22
C ILE A 75 8.58 -1.81 4.46
N LEU A 76 7.82 -0.85 4.96
CA LEU A 76 8.25 0.53 5.18
C LEU A 76 8.41 0.77 6.68
N LEU A 77 9.65 0.62 7.19
CA LEU A 77 9.92 0.75 8.64
C LEU A 77 9.99 2.23 9.10
N GLU A 78 9.82 3.18 8.20
CA GLU A 78 9.53 4.58 8.52
C GLU A 78 8.02 4.88 8.60
N GLN A 79 7.17 3.95 8.16
CA GLN A 79 5.70 4.04 8.21
C GLN A 79 5.13 3.13 9.31
N ILE A 80 5.72 3.23 10.50
CA ILE A 80 5.28 2.48 11.68
C ILE A 80 4.15 3.24 12.37
N ARG A 81 3.12 2.50 12.79
CA ARG A 81 2.00 3.07 13.53
C ARG A 81 1.34 2.09 14.48
N THR A 82 0.64 2.63 15.48
CA THR A 82 -0.24 1.86 16.36
C THR A 82 -1.59 1.67 15.71
N LEU A 83 -2.09 0.43 15.73
CA LEU A 83 -3.40 0.05 15.20
C LEU A 83 -4.22 -0.64 16.29
N ASP A 84 -5.50 -0.31 16.41
CA ASP A 84 -6.46 -1.12 17.14
C ASP A 84 -6.60 -2.49 16.46
N LYS A 85 -6.62 -3.57 17.21
CA LYS A 85 -6.74 -4.94 16.66
C LYS A 85 -7.98 -5.15 15.80
N ARG A 86 -9.05 -4.38 15.99
CA ARG A 86 -10.27 -4.40 15.17
C ARG A 86 -10.03 -3.96 13.72
N ARG A 87 -8.94 -3.22 13.46
CA ARG A 87 -8.54 -2.84 12.10
C ARG A 87 -7.89 -3.98 11.33
N LEU A 88 -7.39 -5.01 12.02
CA LEU A 88 -6.82 -6.19 11.39
C LEU A 88 -7.92 -7.04 10.76
N LYS A 89 -7.67 -7.52 9.56
CA LYS A 89 -8.56 -8.39 8.78
C LYS A 89 -7.94 -9.79 8.68
N GLU A 90 -7.72 -10.28 7.50
CA GLU A 90 -7.18 -11.59 7.23
C GLU A 90 -5.67 -11.65 7.48
N LYS A 91 -5.21 -12.75 8.07
CA LYS A 91 -3.78 -13.07 8.16
C LYS A 91 -3.31 -13.63 6.83
N MET A 92 -2.27 -13.02 6.27
CA MET A 92 -1.70 -13.42 4.96
C MET A 92 -0.56 -14.41 5.12
N GLY A 93 0.31 -14.19 6.10
CA GLY A 93 1.49 -15.01 6.30
C GLY A 93 2.28 -14.60 7.53
N HIS A 94 3.55 -15.03 7.52
CA HIS A 94 4.50 -14.77 8.59
C HIS A 94 5.91 -14.67 8.01
N LEU A 95 6.71 -13.74 8.49
CA LEU A 95 8.13 -13.66 8.16
C LEU A 95 8.93 -14.63 9.01
N ASP A 96 9.93 -15.27 8.40
CA ASP A 96 10.89 -16.09 9.12
C ASP A 96 11.84 -15.23 9.98
N ASP A 97 12.59 -15.90 10.87
CA ASP A 97 13.48 -15.23 11.82
C ASP A 97 14.59 -14.45 11.11
N ALA A 98 15.12 -14.95 9.98
CA ALA A 98 16.15 -14.27 9.21
C ALA A 98 15.66 -12.94 8.63
N MET A 99 14.45 -12.92 8.09
CA MET A 99 13.80 -11.69 7.63
C MET A 99 13.47 -10.74 8.78
N MET A 100 13.07 -11.29 9.93
CA MET A 100 12.80 -10.47 11.12
C MET A 100 14.07 -9.83 11.69
N ASP A 101 15.26 -10.41 11.53
CA ASP A 101 16.54 -9.78 11.90
C ASP A 101 16.85 -8.56 11.01
N HIS A 102 16.54 -8.64 9.71
CA HIS A 102 16.63 -7.47 8.83
C HIS A 102 15.64 -6.39 9.24
N VAL A 103 14.40 -6.77 9.59
CA VAL A 103 13.38 -5.84 10.11
C VAL A 103 13.85 -5.17 11.41
N ASN A 104 14.44 -5.93 12.35
CA ASN A 104 14.98 -5.38 13.60
C ASN A 104 16.05 -4.32 13.32
N THR A 105 16.97 -4.60 12.40
CA THR A 105 18.00 -3.64 11.98
C THR A 105 17.40 -2.38 11.37
N ALA A 106 16.42 -2.52 10.48
CA ALA A 106 15.75 -1.39 9.84
C ALA A 106 14.92 -0.55 10.85
N ILE A 107 14.31 -1.19 11.85
CA ILE A 107 13.64 -0.49 12.97
C ILE A 107 14.67 0.33 13.76
N ALA A 108 15.81 -0.26 14.13
CA ALA A 108 16.85 0.44 14.87
C ALA A 108 17.33 1.69 14.11
N ILE A 109 17.54 1.58 12.79
CA ILE A 109 17.88 2.71 11.92
C ILE A 109 16.76 3.76 11.93
N SER A 110 15.51 3.34 11.74
CA SER A 110 14.36 4.25 11.66
C SER A 110 14.16 5.07 12.93
N PHE A 111 14.46 4.47 14.09
CA PHE A 111 14.34 5.15 15.39
C PHE A 111 15.65 5.78 15.89
N GLY A 112 16.73 5.74 15.10
CA GLY A 112 18.03 6.27 15.52
C GLY A 112 18.65 5.50 16.69
N LEU A 113 18.33 4.22 16.84
CA LEU A 113 18.88 3.32 17.86
C LEU A 113 20.06 2.49 17.33
N GLY A 114 20.44 2.71 16.08
CA GLY A 114 21.58 2.07 15.45
C GLY A 114 22.92 2.53 16.05
N SER A 115 23.95 1.70 15.92
CA SER A 115 25.31 2.17 16.20
C SER A 115 25.76 3.19 15.15
N PRO A 116 26.72 4.10 15.46
CA PRO A 116 27.24 5.05 14.47
C PRO A 116 27.73 4.39 13.17
N GLU A 117 28.24 3.15 13.25
CA GLU A 117 28.64 2.38 12.07
C GLU A 117 27.44 1.91 11.23
N GLN A 118 26.34 1.50 11.87
CA GLN A 118 25.09 1.13 11.19
C GLN A 118 24.48 2.34 10.50
N ASP A 119 24.47 3.49 11.16
CA ASP A 119 23.99 4.75 10.59
C ASP A 119 24.85 5.20 9.40
N ALA A 120 26.18 5.05 9.48
CA ALA A 120 27.09 5.38 8.38
C ALA A 120 26.86 4.45 7.16
N ARG A 121 26.69 3.15 7.39
CA ARG A 121 26.35 2.17 6.34
C ARG A 121 24.98 2.47 5.71
N ALA A 122 23.99 2.84 6.52
CA ALA A 122 22.68 3.22 6.07
C ALA A 122 22.71 4.47 5.17
N ARG A 123 23.43 5.52 5.58
CA ARG A 123 23.64 6.74 4.78
C ARG A 123 24.34 6.44 3.46
N ALA A 124 25.36 5.60 3.47
CA ALA A 124 26.07 5.18 2.25
C ALA A 124 25.17 4.38 1.29
N ALA A 125 24.29 3.54 1.82
CA ALA A 125 23.30 2.80 1.02
C ALA A 125 22.26 3.72 0.37
N ILE A 126 21.73 4.71 1.12
CA ILE A 126 20.83 5.73 0.58
C ILE A 126 21.50 6.50 -0.56
N HIS A 127 22.72 6.95 -0.34
CA HIS A 127 23.46 7.73 -1.34
C HIS A 127 23.68 6.94 -2.63
N ARG A 128 24.05 5.65 -2.53
CA ARG A 128 24.17 4.76 -3.70
C ARG A 128 22.85 4.58 -4.43
N ALA A 129 21.77 4.27 -3.71
CA ALA A 129 20.45 4.07 -4.29
C ALA A 129 19.94 5.34 -5.00
N GLN A 130 20.22 6.53 -4.46
CA GLN A 130 19.90 7.80 -5.09
C GLN A 130 20.71 8.03 -6.38
N GLN A 131 22.00 7.68 -6.38
CA GLN A 131 22.85 7.78 -7.58
C GLN A 131 22.37 6.83 -8.69
N GLU A 132 22.09 5.57 -8.37
CA GLU A 132 21.57 4.58 -9.31
C GLU A 132 20.23 5.01 -9.92
N TYR A 133 19.34 5.58 -9.10
CA TYR A 133 18.07 6.13 -9.56
C TYR A 133 18.28 7.29 -10.55
N THR A 134 19.19 8.20 -10.25
CA THR A 134 19.50 9.35 -11.12
C THR A 134 20.08 8.88 -12.45
N VAL A 135 21.01 7.92 -12.45
CA VAL A 135 21.62 7.38 -13.68
C VAL A 135 20.59 6.65 -14.56
N SER A 136 19.68 5.86 -13.96
CA SER A 136 18.68 5.11 -14.73
C SER A 136 17.55 5.98 -15.30
N HIS A 137 17.32 7.18 -14.76
CA HIS A 137 16.24 8.09 -15.19
C HIS A 137 16.73 9.33 -15.96
N THR A 138 18.05 9.49 -16.14
CA THR A 138 18.65 10.51 -17.02
C THR A 138 18.94 10.04 -18.44
N ALA A 139 18.49 8.85 -18.83
CA ALA A 139 18.53 8.45 -20.24
C ALA A 139 17.70 9.46 -21.05
N PRO A 140 18.29 10.09 -22.09
CA PRO A 140 17.59 11.08 -22.90
C PRO A 140 16.36 10.41 -23.51
N PHE A 141 15.20 11.07 -23.42
CA PHE A 141 14.01 10.68 -24.17
C PHE A 141 14.40 10.48 -25.63
N PRO A 142 13.99 9.38 -26.28
CA PRO A 142 14.22 9.24 -27.71
C PRO A 142 13.58 10.45 -28.42
N PRO A 143 14.27 11.05 -29.42
CA PRO A 143 13.75 12.22 -30.09
C PRO A 143 12.37 11.90 -30.70
N ALA A 144 11.45 12.85 -30.62
CA ALA A 144 10.04 12.75 -31.03
C ALA A 144 9.80 12.24 -32.47
N ALA A 145 10.85 12.12 -33.29
CA ALA A 145 10.79 11.59 -34.64
C ALA A 145 10.58 10.06 -34.74
N ALA A 146 10.76 9.30 -33.67
CA ALA A 146 10.59 7.84 -33.67
C ALA A 146 9.15 7.37 -33.44
N VAL A 147 8.22 8.25 -33.08
CA VAL A 147 6.83 7.91 -32.75
C VAL A 147 5.88 8.12 -33.94
N ALA A 148 6.34 8.77 -35.02
CA ALA A 148 5.49 9.10 -36.17
C ALA A 148 5.38 7.97 -37.22
N SER A 149 6.13 6.86 -37.09
CA SER A 149 6.15 5.77 -38.07
C SER A 149 5.20 4.59 -37.78
N ALA A 150 4.50 4.59 -36.62
CA ALA A 150 3.61 3.48 -36.25
C ALA A 150 2.11 3.81 -36.31
N ALA A 151 1.72 4.95 -36.87
CA ALA A 151 0.32 5.40 -36.90
C ALA A 151 -0.28 5.53 -38.28
N ASN A 152 0.08 4.65 -39.23
CA ASN A 152 -0.53 4.71 -40.57
C ASN A 152 -0.85 3.32 -41.14
N GLU A 153 -1.65 2.53 -40.43
CA GLU A 153 -2.46 1.45 -41.03
C GLU A 153 -3.77 1.34 -40.23
N ASN A 154 -4.75 2.17 -40.62
CA ASN A 154 -6.13 1.95 -40.23
C ASN A 154 -7.06 2.17 -41.41
N THR A 155 -7.47 1.06 -42.01
CA THR A 155 -8.54 0.95 -43.01
C THR A 155 -9.89 1.37 -42.42
N PRO A 156 -10.75 2.09 -43.17
CA PRO A 156 -12.03 2.55 -42.66
C PRO A 156 -13.07 1.43 -42.64
N HIS A 157 -13.57 1.06 -41.46
CA HIS A 157 -14.78 0.29 -41.34
C HIS A 157 -16.02 1.23 -41.40
N THR A 158 -16.80 1.01 -42.43
CA THR A 158 -18.12 1.60 -42.69
C THR A 158 -19.09 1.29 -41.53
N PHE A 159 -19.60 2.34 -40.90
CA PHE A 159 -20.72 2.25 -39.98
C PHE A 159 -22.05 2.26 -40.72
N GLY A 160 -22.79 1.15 -40.60
CA GLY A 160 -24.18 1.03 -41.01
C GLY A 160 -25.10 1.77 -40.03
N THR A 161 -25.89 2.64 -40.54
CA THR A 161 -27.02 3.34 -39.87
C THR A 161 -28.12 2.36 -39.51
N ALA A 162 -28.50 2.32 -38.24
CA ALA A 162 -29.77 1.72 -37.78
C ALA A 162 -30.54 2.69 -36.88
N ALA A 163 -31.81 2.75 -37.17
CA ALA A 163 -32.79 3.77 -36.86
C ALA A 163 -33.16 3.94 -35.36
N VAL A 164 -33.48 5.18 -35.08
CA VAL A 164 -34.12 5.67 -33.86
C VAL A 164 -35.55 5.15 -33.76
N SER A 165 -35.95 4.60 -32.62
CA SER A 165 -37.33 4.43 -32.19
C SER A 165 -37.55 5.10 -30.85
N LYS A 166 -38.36 6.17 -30.87
CA LYS A 166 -38.94 6.87 -29.72
C LYS A 166 -39.98 5.99 -29.06
N GLN A 167 -39.97 5.88 -27.75
CA GLN A 167 -41.21 5.69 -26.97
C GLN A 167 -41.22 6.59 -25.75
N GLN A 168 -42.20 7.46 -25.73
CA GLN A 168 -42.68 8.28 -24.62
C GLN A 168 -43.68 7.48 -23.77
N GLY A 169 -43.77 7.82 -22.51
CA GLY A 169 -44.85 7.48 -21.58
C GLY A 169 -44.29 7.08 -20.22
N ALA A 170 -44.76 7.51 -19.12
CA ALA A 170 -45.76 8.42 -18.64
C ALA A 170 -45.47 8.63 -17.15
N VAL A 171 -45.82 9.80 -16.67
CA VAL A 171 -45.78 10.27 -15.29
C VAL A 171 -46.78 9.48 -14.43
N ALA A 172 -46.41 9.12 -13.20
CA ALA A 172 -47.37 8.90 -12.12
C ALA A 172 -46.79 9.38 -10.79
N SER A 173 -47.40 10.44 -10.33
CA SER A 173 -47.36 11.05 -9.00
C SER A 173 -48.10 10.17 -8.00
N SER A 174 -47.63 10.06 -6.77
CA SER A 174 -48.41 9.83 -5.55
C SER A 174 -47.54 10.04 -4.33
N ALA A 175 -47.64 11.18 -3.70
CA ALA A 175 -48.39 11.50 -2.48
C ALA A 175 -47.70 11.04 -1.17
N ALA A 176 -47.34 12.08 -0.44
CA ALA A 176 -46.92 12.07 0.96
C ALA A 176 -48.07 11.67 1.91
N SER A 177 -47.75 11.15 3.06
CA SER A 177 -48.42 11.45 4.33
C SER A 177 -47.67 10.92 5.56
N PRO A 178 -47.97 11.41 6.77
CA PRO A 178 -46.91 11.89 7.70
C PRO A 178 -46.87 11.18 9.06
N VAL A 179 -45.80 11.51 9.79
CA VAL A 179 -45.66 11.71 11.26
C VAL A 179 -46.53 10.86 12.21
N GLU A 180 -45.88 10.10 13.10
CA GLU A 180 -46.32 10.01 14.48
C GLU A 180 -45.16 9.98 15.47
N THR A 181 -45.13 11.02 16.28
CA THR A 181 -44.35 11.24 17.49
C THR A 181 -45.09 10.57 18.67
N LYS A 182 -44.41 9.72 19.43
CA LYS A 182 -44.69 9.41 20.85
C LYS A 182 -43.31 9.10 21.44
N GLY A 183 -42.75 9.75 22.38
CA GLY A 183 -43.11 10.42 23.61
C GLY A 183 -43.37 9.44 24.72
N ILE A 184 -42.56 9.61 25.79
CA ILE A 184 -42.77 9.20 27.18
C ILE A 184 -41.94 7.99 27.67
N LEU A 185 -41.15 8.35 28.56
CA LEU A 185 -40.58 8.02 29.91
C LEU A 185 -39.14 7.54 29.87
#